data_30a8793dec10d727f9419a855543d712
#
_entry.id   30a8793dec10d727f9419a855543d712
#
_cell.length_a   1.000
_cell.length_b   1.000
_cell.length_c   1.000
_cell.angle_alpha   90.00
_cell.angle_beta   90.00
_cell.angle_gamma   90.00
#
_symmetry.space_group_name_H-M   'P 1'
#
loop_
_entity.id
_entity.type
_entity.pdbx_description
1 polymer ?
#
loop_
_entity_poly.entity_id
_entity_poly.type
_entity_poly.pdbx_seq_one_letter_code
_entity_poly.pdbx_strand_id
1 'polypeptide(L)'
;GVTKISQFQKKAGENSKAENFRKLILATSKDIRVLLVKIADRLHNMRTITFVKNKDKQIRKAKETMEIYAPLADRMGMNRIRDELEDLSFQVLNNEARELIKKKLDEIKEDRTSSFKSISFEFSDLLNQNKINAQIFGREKTPFSIWRKVQKKRVSLEQITDIMGFRIILDNIEHCYRALGLFHSKWHCIPGKFKDYISSPKINKYQSLHTAIIGPNKRPIEIQIRTMPMHEFAEIGVASHWKYKSSEKFNSLTWKEYDWLKDLVEIIEKNENPEHYFEYTKLQMFQENVFCFTPKGSLIKLPKDATPIDFAYAVHTKIGDTAIGC
;
A
#
# COMPACT_ATOMS: atom_id res chain seq x y z
N GLY A 1 18.24 20.31 7.48
CA GLY A 1 17.72 19.59 6.31
C GLY A 1 16.24 19.87 6.04
N VAL A 2 15.35 19.55 6.99
CA VAL A 2 13.88 19.64 6.80
C VAL A 2 13.40 21.09 6.62
N THR A 3 13.94 22.04 7.38
CA THR A 3 13.57 23.47 7.35
C THR A 3 13.99 24.19 6.07
N LYS A 4 15.12 23.79 5.43
CA LYS A 4 15.54 24.39 4.16
C LYS A 4 14.65 23.97 2.97
N ILE A 5 14.06 22.77 3.02
CA ILE A 5 13.16 22.29 1.97
C ILE A 5 11.84 23.09 1.97
N SER A 6 11.37 23.56 3.13
CA SER A 6 10.14 24.37 3.23
C SER A 6 10.29 25.80 2.70
N GLN A 7 11.49 26.37 2.69
CA GLN A 7 11.74 27.72 2.16
C GLN A 7 11.73 27.80 0.62
N PHE A 8 11.98 26.68 -0.08
CA PHE A 8 12.00 26.62 -1.55
C PHE A 8 10.60 26.47 -2.18
N GLN A 9 9.53 26.25 -1.39
CA GLN A 9 8.16 26.12 -1.92
C GLN A 9 7.53 27.41 -2.48
N LYS A 10 8.25 28.53 -2.52
CA LYS A 10 7.70 29.85 -2.90
C LYS A 10 7.76 30.21 -4.39
N LYS A 11 8.38 29.40 -5.26
CA LYS A 11 8.39 29.66 -6.72
C LYS A 11 7.45 28.72 -7.45
N ALA A 12 6.44 29.29 -8.12
CA ALA A 12 5.33 28.60 -8.79
C ALA A 12 5.75 27.99 -10.14
N GLY A 13 5.31 26.76 -10.40
CA GLY A 13 5.40 26.07 -11.69
C GLY A 13 5.50 24.55 -11.54
N GLU A 14 5.19 23.79 -12.58
CA GLU A 14 5.34 22.31 -12.60
C GLU A 14 6.80 21.90 -12.40
N ASN A 15 7.76 22.65 -12.93
CA ASN A 15 9.19 22.51 -12.68
C ASN A 15 9.54 22.59 -11.18
N SER A 16 8.78 23.33 -10.38
CA SER A 16 8.97 23.42 -8.93
C SER A 16 8.57 22.16 -8.19
N LYS A 17 7.57 21.40 -8.67
CA LYS A 17 7.16 20.12 -8.04
C LYS A 17 8.20 19.04 -8.26
N ALA A 18 8.67 18.90 -9.49
CA ALA A 18 9.70 17.94 -9.88
C ALA A 18 11.00 18.18 -9.10
N GLU A 19 11.43 19.44 -9.01
CA GLU A 19 12.64 19.82 -8.28
C GLU A 19 12.50 19.63 -6.76
N ASN A 20 11.33 19.89 -6.18
CA ASN A 20 11.07 19.64 -4.75
C ASN A 20 11.07 18.12 -4.45
N PHE A 21 10.51 17.33 -5.36
CA PHE A 21 10.53 15.88 -5.28
C PHE A 21 11.97 15.34 -5.37
N ARG A 22 12.76 15.84 -6.34
CA ARG A 22 14.19 15.51 -6.45
C ARG A 22 14.93 15.76 -5.14
N LYS A 23 14.78 16.96 -4.57
CA LYS A 23 15.40 17.32 -3.29
C LYS A 23 14.95 16.42 -2.15
N LEU A 24 13.68 16.03 -2.13
CA LEU A 24 13.15 15.10 -1.13
C LEU A 24 13.83 13.73 -1.25
N ILE A 25 13.89 13.15 -2.44
CA ILE A 25 14.50 11.84 -2.67
C ILE A 25 16.01 11.87 -2.36
N LEU A 26 16.75 12.88 -2.84
CA LEU A 26 18.18 13.02 -2.56
C LEU A 26 18.46 13.29 -1.07
N ALA A 27 17.58 13.98 -0.34
CA ALA A 27 17.73 14.13 1.10
C ALA A 27 17.40 12.83 1.85
N THR A 28 16.37 12.12 1.40
CA THR A 28 15.98 10.80 1.95
C THR A 28 17.08 9.79 1.70
N SER A 29 17.78 9.92 0.57
CA SER A 29 18.90 9.08 0.22
C SER A 29 20.05 9.19 1.22
N LYS A 30 20.23 10.26 1.90
CA LYS A 30 21.23 10.45 2.97
C LYS A 30 20.70 10.03 4.34
N ASP A 31 19.39 10.22 4.60
CA ASP A 31 18.76 9.88 5.85
C ASP A 31 17.25 9.65 5.65
N ILE A 32 16.83 8.40 5.81
CA ILE A 32 15.43 7.98 5.62
C ILE A 32 14.46 8.68 6.59
N ARG A 33 14.94 9.18 7.73
CA ARG A 33 14.13 9.95 8.70
C ARG A 33 13.55 11.21 8.08
N VAL A 34 14.23 11.79 7.11
CA VAL A 34 13.73 12.97 6.37
C VAL A 34 12.39 12.66 5.72
N LEU A 35 12.25 11.48 5.09
CA LEU A 35 11.00 11.07 4.47
C LEU A 35 9.90 10.86 5.49
N LEU A 36 10.20 10.21 6.62
CA LEU A 36 9.20 9.97 7.67
C LEU A 36 8.66 11.26 8.27
N VAL A 37 9.55 12.23 8.56
CA VAL A 37 9.15 13.55 9.05
C VAL A 37 8.30 14.27 7.99
N LYS A 38 8.63 14.15 6.70
CA LYS A 38 7.86 14.76 5.62
C LYS A 38 6.50 14.13 5.43
N ILE A 39 6.39 12.80 5.57
CA ILE A 39 5.10 12.10 5.52
C ILE A 39 4.23 12.50 6.72
N ALA A 40 4.80 12.60 7.91
CA ALA A 40 4.09 13.05 9.12
C ALA A 40 3.61 14.51 9.00
N ASP A 41 4.47 15.43 8.52
CA ASP A 41 4.12 16.81 8.23
C ASP A 41 2.98 16.88 7.19
N ARG A 42 3.06 16.08 6.11
CA ARG A 42 2.01 16.02 5.09
C ARG A 42 0.68 15.51 5.67
N LEU A 43 0.72 14.48 6.51
CA LEU A 43 -0.47 13.96 7.16
C LEU A 43 -1.13 15.00 8.05
N HIS A 44 -0.36 15.71 8.87
CA HIS A 44 -0.85 16.82 9.69
C HIS A 44 -1.48 17.92 8.83
N ASN A 45 -0.80 18.31 7.76
CA ASN A 45 -1.31 19.30 6.81
C ASN A 45 -2.62 18.85 6.12
N MET A 46 -2.78 17.57 5.83
CA MET A 46 -4.01 17.05 5.23
C MET A 46 -5.16 16.96 6.23
N ARG A 47 -4.90 16.60 7.49
CA ARG A 47 -5.90 16.64 8.58
C ARG A 47 -6.46 18.04 8.82
N THR A 48 -5.67 19.07 8.55
CA THR A 48 -6.03 20.48 8.76
C THR A 48 -6.35 21.22 7.45
N ILE A 49 -6.47 20.51 6.33
CA ILE A 49 -6.61 21.11 4.99
C ILE A 49 -7.88 21.97 4.84
N THR A 50 -8.94 21.63 5.55
CA THR A 50 -10.22 22.33 5.52
C THR A 50 -10.15 23.76 6.07
N PHE A 51 -9.19 24.05 6.94
CA PHE A 51 -8.96 25.41 7.47
C PHE A 51 -8.23 26.32 6.48
N VAL A 52 -7.71 25.79 5.39
CA VAL A 52 -7.06 26.60 4.35
C VAL A 52 -8.13 27.29 3.50
N LYS A 53 -8.24 28.63 3.55
CA LYS A 53 -9.29 29.40 2.87
C LYS A 53 -9.26 29.25 1.34
N ASN A 54 -8.09 29.10 0.74
CA ASN A 54 -7.93 29.03 -0.73
C ASN A 54 -8.19 27.59 -1.23
N LYS A 55 -9.25 27.40 -1.98
CA LYS A 55 -9.68 26.11 -2.56
C LYS A 55 -8.66 25.53 -3.55
N ASP A 56 -8.08 26.35 -4.42
CA ASP A 56 -7.08 25.90 -5.39
C ASP A 56 -5.84 25.34 -4.67
N LYS A 57 -5.47 25.97 -3.56
CA LYS A 57 -4.38 25.48 -2.71
C LYS A 57 -4.73 24.15 -2.04
N GLN A 58 -5.98 23.97 -1.60
CA GLN A 58 -6.45 22.67 -1.07
C GLN A 58 -6.34 21.59 -2.16
N ILE A 59 -6.89 21.84 -3.35
CA ILE A 59 -6.90 20.90 -4.48
C ILE A 59 -5.46 20.54 -4.89
N ARG A 60 -4.58 21.55 -5.03
CA ARG A 60 -3.18 21.31 -5.37
C ARG A 60 -2.47 20.42 -4.34
N LYS A 61 -2.66 20.69 -3.04
CA LYS A 61 -2.07 19.87 -1.97
C LYS A 61 -2.62 18.46 -1.96
N ALA A 62 -3.93 18.27 -2.18
CA ALA A 62 -4.56 16.98 -2.24
C ALA A 62 -4.04 16.15 -3.44
N LYS A 63 -3.94 16.74 -4.62
CA LYS A 63 -3.33 16.09 -5.80
C LYS A 63 -1.89 15.68 -5.55
N GLU A 64 -1.05 16.58 -5.04
CA GLU A 64 0.33 16.29 -4.70
C GLU A 64 0.43 15.15 -3.66
N THR A 65 -0.49 15.11 -2.70
CA THR A 65 -0.54 14.03 -1.68
C THR A 65 -0.86 12.69 -2.32
N MET A 66 -1.83 12.62 -3.22
CA MET A 66 -2.19 11.39 -3.94
C MET A 66 -1.08 10.92 -4.88
N GLU A 67 -0.40 11.86 -5.55
CA GLU A 67 0.61 11.55 -6.56
C GLU A 67 1.98 11.19 -5.99
N ILE A 68 2.31 11.70 -4.80
CA ILE A 68 3.67 11.59 -4.25
C ILE A 68 3.66 10.94 -2.87
N TYR A 69 2.97 11.52 -1.88
CA TYR A 69 3.14 11.15 -0.48
C TYR A 69 2.43 9.84 -0.11
N ALA A 70 1.25 9.58 -0.67
CA ALA A 70 0.56 8.31 -0.43
C ALA A 70 1.32 7.12 -1.04
N PRO A 71 1.84 7.18 -2.30
CA PRO A 71 2.72 6.15 -2.83
C PRO A 71 4.03 5.97 -2.06
N LEU A 72 4.65 7.05 -1.59
CA LEU A 72 5.85 6.97 -0.76
C LEU A 72 5.55 6.28 0.60
N ALA A 73 4.42 6.61 1.22
CA ALA A 73 3.98 5.94 2.44
C ALA A 73 3.73 4.44 2.20
N ASP A 74 3.15 4.06 1.06
CA ASP A 74 2.97 2.66 0.66
C ASP A 74 4.30 1.94 0.49
N ARG A 75 5.26 2.54 -0.21
CA ARG A 75 6.62 1.99 -0.39
C ARG A 75 7.36 1.82 0.94
N MET A 76 7.09 2.66 1.91
CA MET A 76 7.63 2.57 3.27
C MET A 76 6.87 1.55 4.15
N GLY A 77 5.85 0.86 3.62
CA GLY A 77 5.01 -0.07 4.37
C GLY A 77 4.03 0.60 5.34
N MET A 78 3.93 1.93 5.34
CA MET A 78 3.09 2.73 6.25
C MET A 78 1.63 2.75 5.80
N ASN A 79 1.00 1.57 5.73
CA ASN A 79 -0.32 1.41 5.12
C ASN A 79 -1.41 2.25 5.80
N ARG A 80 -1.37 2.39 7.12
CA ARG A 80 -2.33 3.21 7.86
C ARG A 80 -2.24 4.69 7.44
N ILE A 81 -1.03 5.21 7.32
CA ILE A 81 -0.80 6.60 6.91
C ILE A 81 -1.18 6.80 5.45
N ARG A 82 -0.83 5.84 4.57
CA ARG A 82 -1.26 5.87 3.16
C ARG A 82 -2.78 5.94 3.06
N ASP A 83 -3.49 5.04 3.72
CA ASP A 83 -4.95 4.94 3.66
C ASP A 83 -5.61 6.26 4.15
N GLU A 84 -5.06 6.88 5.19
CA GLU A 84 -5.54 8.17 5.71
C GLU A 84 -5.21 9.33 4.76
N LEU A 85 -4.01 9.38 4.19
CA LEU A 85 -3.63 10.39 3.19
C LEU A 85 -4.51 10.32 1.94
N GLU A 86 -4.77 9.10 1.45
CA GLU A 86 -5.66 8.85 0.32
C GLU A 86 -7.09 9.33 0.62
N ASP A 87 -7.67 8.98 1.79
CA ASP A 87 -9.04 9.35 2.13
C ASP A 87 -9.23 10.85 2.39
N LEU A 88 -8.26 11.50 3.06
CA LEU A 88 -8.26 12.96 3.25
C LEU A 88 -8.11 13.70 1.92
N SER A 89 -7.32 13.18 1.01
CA SER A 89 -7.18 13.75 -0.34
C SER A 89 -8.45 13.55 -1.16
N PHE A 90 -9.07 12.39 -1.07
CA PHE A 90 -10.34 12.07 -1.72
C PHE A 90 -11.46 13.00 -1.24
N GLN A 91 -11.51 13.33 0.05
CA GLN A 91 -12.43 14.31 0.62
C GLN A 91 -12.33 15.67 -0.06
N VAL A 92 -11.13 16.10 -0.43
CA VAL A 92 -10.91 17.40 -1.11
C VAL A 92 -11.22 17.31 -2.61
N LEU A 93 -10.83 16.20 -3.25
CA LEU A 93 -10.88 16.06 -4.71
C LEU A 93 -12.25 15.59 -5.23
N ASN A 94 -12.98 14.79 -4.45
CA ASN A 94 -14.28 14.24 -4.84
C ASN A 94 -15.15 13.99 -3.59
N ASN A 95 -15.55 15.09 -2.96
CA ASN A 95 -16.32 15.03 -1.72
C ASN A 95 -17.69 14.36 -1.89
N GLU A 96 -18.36 14.60 -3.03
CA GLU A 96 -19.69 14.02 -3.30
C GLU A 96 -19.65 12.50 -3.31
N ALA A 97 -18.72 11.89 -4.05
CA ALA A 97 -18.57 10.45 -4.09
C ALA A 97 -18.18 9.88 -2.70
N ARG A 98 -17.34 10.61 -1.96
CA ARG A 98 -16.95 10.21 -0.61
C ARG A 98 -18.14 10.17 0.35
N GLU A 99 -18.97 11.22 0.37
CA GLU A 99 -20.13 11.30 1.26
C GLU A 99 -21.21 10.26 0.89
N LEU A 100 -21.42 9.99 -0.41
CA LEU A 100 -22.31 8.90 -0.84
C LEU A 100 -21.84 7.54 -0.29
N ILE A 101 -20.55 7.25 -0.38
CA ILE A 101 -19.99 6.00 0.14
C ILE A 101 -20.10 5.94 1.66
N LYS A 102 -19.80 7.02 2.37
CA LYS A 102 -19.95 7.10 3.83
C LYS A 102 -21.40 6.83 4.25
N LYS A 103 -22.36 7.52 3.63
CA LYS A 103 -23.78 7.31 3.91
C LYS A 103 -24.16 5.84 3.76
N LYS A 104 -23.72 5.19 2.68
CA LYS A 104 -23.98 3.76 2.47
C LYS A 104 -23.33 2.87 3.52
N LEU A 105 -22.11 3.19 3.94
CA LEU A 105 -21.44 2.47 5.03
C LEU A 105 -22.16 2.63 6.37
N ASP A 106 -22.67 3.82 6.66
CA ASP A 106 -23.41 4.12 7.89
C ASP A 106 -24.76 3.39 7.92
N GLU A 107 -25.47 3.31 6.78
CA GLU A 107 -26.73 2.57 6.65
C GLU A 107 -26.60 1.08 7.02
N ILE A 108 -25.46 0.46 6.68
CA ILE A 108 -25.22 -0.97 6.93
C ILE A 108 -24.43 -1.25 8.23
N LYS A 109 -24.11 -0.22 8.99
CA LYS A 109 -23.18 -0.31 10.15
C LYS A 109 -23.71 -1.20 11.27
N GLU A 110 -24.99 -1.10 11.60
CA GLU A 110 -25.59 -1.89 12.69
C GLU A 110 -25.66 -3.37 12.33
N ASP A 111 -26.14 -3.71 11.12
CA ASP A 111 -26.19 -5.09 10.61
C ASP A 111 -24.77 -5.70 10.54
N ARG A 112 -23.78 -4.91 10.11
CA ARG A 112 -22.39 -5.33 10.08
C ARG A 112 -21.81 -5.56 11.47
N THR A 113 -22.15 -4.74 12.44
CA THR A 113 -21.63 -4.87 13.81
C THR A 113 -22.15 -6.14 14.48
N SER A 114 -23.44 -6.44 14.34
CA SER A 114 -24.04 -7.67 14.86
C SER A 114 -23.46 -8.92 14.17
N SER A 115 -23.40 -8.91 12.84
CA SER A 115 -22.80 -9.99 12.04
C SER A 115 -21.30 -10.17 12.35
N PHE A 116 -20.56 -9.08 12.58
CA PHE A 116 -19.16 -9.14 12.94
C PHE A 116 -18.94 -9.86 14.27
N LYS A 117 -19.73 -9.56 15.30
CA LYS A 117 -19.64 -10.24 16.61
C LYS A 117 -19.90 -11.74 16.50
N SER A 118 -20.95 -12.13 15.79
CA SER A 118 -21.30 -13.54 15.58
C SER A 118 -20.17 -14.30 14.85
N ILE A 119 -19.67 -13.75 13.74
CA ILE A 119 -18.61 -14.39 12.96
C ILE A 119 -17.29 -14.42 13.72
N SER A 120 -16.95 -13.35 14.46
CA SER A 120 -15.76 -13.33 15.32
C SER A 120 -15.80 -14.41 16.38
N PHE A 121 -16.99 -14.65 16.98
CA PHE A 121 -17.18 -15.72 17.95
C PHE A 121 -16.94 -17.08 17.31
N GLU A 122 -17.52 -17.36 16.14
CA GLU A 122 -17.31 -18.64 15.43
C GLU A 122 -15.85 -18.87 15.03
N PHE A 123 -15.14 -17.80 14.61
CA PHE A 123 -13.72 -17.87 14.29
C PHE A 123 -12.88 -18.16 15.53
N SER A 124 -13.19 -17.45 16.63
CA SER A 124 -12.50 -17.67 17.92
C SER A 124 -12.73 -19.08 18.46
N ASP A 125 -13.96 -19.58 18.39
CA ASP A 125 -14.30 -20.91 18.84
C ASP A 125 -13.54 -21.99 18.04
N LEU A 126 -13.54 -21.87 16.70
CA LEU A 126 -12.79 -22.79 15.83
C LEU A 126 -11.29 -22.82 16.17
N LEU A 127 -10.68 -21.65 16.38
CA LEU A 127 -9.26 -21.55 16.67
C LEU A 127 -8.94 -22.08 18.09
N ASN A 128 -9.77 -21.76 19.08
CA ASN A 128 -9.61 -22.23 20.47
C ASN A 128 -9.73 -23.74 20.58
N GLN A 129 -10.70 -24.37 19.89
CA GLN A 129 -10.85 -25.83 19.83
C GLN A 129 -9.60 -26.51 19.27
N ASN A 130 -8.84 -25.82 18.42
CA ASN A 130 -7.58 -26.30 17.86
C ASN A 130 -6.34 -25.78 18.61
N LYS A 131 -6.50 -25.24 19.81
CA LYS A 131 -5.43 -24.71 20.67
C LYS A 131 -4.61 -23.59 20.00
N ILE A 132 -5.24 -22.76 19.19
CA ILE A 132 -4.63 -21.60 18.53
C ILE A 132 -5.21 -20.34 19.19
N ASN A 133 -4.35 -19.60 19.90
CA ASN A 133 -4.70 -18.29 20.45
C ASN A 133 -4.67 -17.23 19.35
N ALA A 134 -5.74 -16.44 19.23
CA ALA A 134 -5.89 -15.46 18.18
C ALA A 134 -6.56 -14.16 18.66
N GLN A 135 -6.09 -13.03 18.14
CA GLN A 135 -6.80 -11.77 18.26
C GLN A 135 -7.53 -11.49 16.92
N ILE A 136 -8.83 -11.27 16.98
CA ILE A 136 -9.67 -11.08 15.79
C ILE A 136 -10.22 -9.68 15.77
N PHE A 137 -9.95 -8.94 14.67
CA PHE A 137 -10.38 -7.57 14.47
C PHE A 137 -11.19 -7.43 13.19
N GLY A 138 -12.20 -6.56 13.21
CA GLY A 138 -12.85 -6.07 12.00
C GLY A 138 -11.89 -5.19 11.21
N ARG A 139 -11.93 -5.33 9.89
CA ARG A 139 -11.23 -4.44 8.97
C ARG A 139 -12.23 -3.55 8.28
N GLU A 140 -12.25 -2.29 8.66
CA GLU A 140 -13.01 -1.27 7.93
C GLU A 140 -12.27 -0.87 6.65
N LYS A 141 -13.04 -0.68 5.56
CA LYS A 141 -12.52 -0.16 4.29
C LYS A 141 -12.71 1.35 4.28
N THR A 142 -11.67 2.09 3.90
CA THR A 142 -11.81 3.54 3.71
C THR A 142 -12.71 3.84 2.50
N PRO A 143 -13.45 4.97 2.51
CA PRO A 143 -14.27 5.40 1.37
C PRO A 143 -13.48 5.44 0.07
N PHE A 144 -12.24 5.95 0.08
CA PHE A 144 -11.38 5.96 -1.09
C PHE A 144 -11.06 4.54 -1.60
N SER A 145 -10.77 3.58 -0.71
CA SER A 145 -10.46 2.21 -1.10
C SER A 145 -11.65 1.51 -1.78
N ILE A 146 -12.86 1.83 -1.34
CA ILE A 146 -14.12 1.36 -1.95
C ILE A 146 -14.29 2.00 -3.32
N TRP A 147 -14.20 3.34 -3.41
CA TRP A 147 -14.32 4.09 -4.66
C TRP A 147 -13.35 3.58 -5.72
N ARG A 148 -12.07 3.41 -5.37
CA ARG A 148 -11.05 2.86 -6.26
C ARG A 148 -11.41 1.45 -6.79
N LYS A 149 -12.00 0.60 -5.97
CA LYS A 149 -12.46 -0.73 -6.39
C LYS A 149 -13.66 -0.65 -7.32
N VAL A 150 -14.63 0.23 -7.05
CA VAL A 150 -15.78 0.48 -7.93
C VAL A 150 -15.28 0.89 -9.33
N GLN A 151 -14.40 1.88 -9.39
CA GLN A 151 -13.86 2.39 -10.66
C GLN A 151 -13.06 1.31 -11.41
N LYS A 152 -12.14 0.61 -10.73
CA LYS A 152 -11.28 -0.38 -11.36
C LYS A 152 -12.01 -1.64 -11.84
N LYS A 153 -13.01 -2.10 -11.08
CA LYS A 153 -13.70 -3.37 -11.36
C LYS A 153 -15.02 -3.21 -12.08
N ARG A 154 -15.53 -1.99 -12.23
CA ARG A 154 -16.86 -1.67 -12.79
C ARG A 154 -17.98 -2.47 -12.11
N VAL A 155 -17.89 -2.67 -10.80
CA VAL A 155 -18.88 -3.38 -9.96
C VAL A 155 -19.69 -2.36 -9.16
N SER A 156 -20.89 -2.75 -8.72
CA SER A 156 -21.73 -1.86 -7.92
C SER A 156 -21.15 -1.63 -6.52
N LEU A 157 -21.57 -0.54 -5.89
CA LEU A 157 -21.16 -0.19 -4.53
C LEU A 157 -21.61 -1.27 -3.54
N GLU A 158 -22.80 -1.82 -3.71
CA GLU A 158 -23.37 -2.89 -2.89
C GLU A 158 -22.48 -4.13 -2.89
N GLN A 159 -22.04 -4.58 -4.06
CA GLN A 159 -21.17 -5.75 -4.18
C GLN A 159 -19.83 -5.60 -3.45
N ILE A 160 -19.35 -4.39 -3.26
CA ILE A 160 -18.09 -4.14 -2.55
C ILE A 160 -18.31 -3.95 -1.06
N THR A 161 -19.42 -3.34 -0.66
CA THR A 161 -19.74 -3.09 0.74
C THR A 161 -20.21 -4.35 1.47
N ASP A 162 -20.77 -5.33 0.76
CA ASP A 162 -21.24 -6.59 1.35
C ASP A 162 -20.08 -7.51 1.81
N ILE A 163 -18.85 -7.28 1.34
CA ILE A 163 -17.70 -8.07 1.74
C ILE A 163 -17.19 -7.61 3.10
N MET A 164 -17.35 -8.46 4.11
CA MET A 164 -16.79 -8.24 5.43
C MET A 164 -15.29 -8.53 5.44
N GLY A 165 -14.52 -7.73 6.14
CA GLY A 165 -13.08 -7.93 6.30
C GLY A 165 -12.74 -8.29 7.73
N PHE A 166 -11.92 -9.33 7.91
CA PHE A 166 -11.37 -9.74 9.20
C PHE A 166 -9.85 -9.73 9.16
N ARG A 167 -9.28 -9.41 10.30
CA ARG A 167 -7.85 -9.50 10.55
C ARG A 167 -7.64 -10.41 11.74
N ILE A 168 -6.84 -11.46 11.55
CA ILE A 168 -6.53 -12.47 12.56
C ILE A 168 -5.05 -12.37 12.86
N ILE A 169 -4.72 -12.09 14.12
CA ILE A 169 -3.35 -11.96 14.59
C ILE A 169 -3.03 -13.15 15.48
N LEU A 170 -1.93 -13.81 15.16
CA LEU A 170 -1.48 -15.07 15.76
C LEU A 170 -0.06 -14.93 16.28
N ASP A 171 0.34 -15.88 17.13
CA ASP A 171 1.64 -15.84 17.84
C ASP A 171 2.82 -16.13 16.90
N ASN A 172 2.66 -17.05 15.94
CA ASN A 172 3.73 -17.50 15.07
C ASN A 172 3.25 -17.86 13.64
N ILE A 173 4.19 -18.07 12.74
CA ILE A 173 3.93 -18.38 11.33
C ILE A 173 3.24 -19.74 11.15
N GLU A 174 3.62 -20.74 11.91
CA GLU A 174 2.99 -22.06 11.86
C GLU A 174 1.49 -21.96 12.14
N HIS A 175 1.11 -21.23 13.18
CA HIS A 175 -0.29 -20.99 13.52
C HIS A 175 -1.02 -20.24 12.41
N CYS A 176 -0.35 -19.35 11.65
CA CYS A 176 -0.96 -18.68 10.49
C CYS A 176 -1.40 -19.67 9.40
N TYR A 177 -0.55 -20.62 9.05
CA TYR A 177 -0.89 -21.64 8.06
C TYR A 177 -1.89 -22.67 8.58
N ARG A 178 -1.78 -23.07 9.86
CA ARG A 178 -2.78 -23.94 10.49
C ARG A 178 -4.17 -23.29 10.52
N ALA A 179 -4.27 -22.02 10.90
CA ALA A 179 -5.52 -21.27 10.89
C ALA A 179 -6.12 -21.20 9.48
N LEU A 180 -5.29 -20.92 8.45
CA LEU A 180 -5.72 -20.95 7.06
C LEU A 180 -6.34 -22.30 6.68
N GLY A 181 -5.67 -23.41 7.03
CA GLY A 181 -6.18 -24.75 6.77
C GLY A 181 -7.51 -25.03 7.47
N LEU A 182 -7.67 -24.60 8.73
CA LEU A 182 -8.92 -24.73 9.48
C LEU A 182 -10.07 -23.92 8.83
N PHE A 183 -9.79 -22.70 8.40
CA PHE A 183 -10.82 -21.90 7.70
C PHE A 183 -11.23 -22.53 6.38
N HIS A 184 -10.29 -23.01 5.57
CA HIS A 184 -10.59 -23.63 4.29
C HIS A 184 -11.23 -25.02 4.42
N SER A 185 -11.01 -25.75 5.51
CA SER A 185 -11.69 -27.02 5.77
C SER A 185 -13.13 -26.84 6.23
N LYS A 186 -13.43 -25.74 6.93
CA LYS A 186 -14.78 -25.46 7.44
C LYS A 186 -15.65 -24.67 6.47
N TRP A 187 -15.07 -23.77 5.68
CA TRP A 187 -15.78 -22.89 4.73
C TRP A 187 -15.17 -22.90 3.34
N HIS A 188 -16.00 -22.83 2.33
CA HIS A 188 -15.56 -22.83 0.93
C HIS A 188 -14.69 -21.59 0.63
N CYS A 189 -13.48 -21.81 0.14
CA CYS A 189 -12.60 -20.76 -0.35
C CYS A 189 -13.11 -20.20 -1.69
N ILE A 190 -13.07 -18.88 -1.84
CA ILE A 190 -13.39 -18.23 -3.13
C ILE A 190 -12.17 -18.33 -4.04
N PRO A 191 -12.29 -18.98 -5.22
CA PRO A 191 -11.17 -19.14 -6.14
C PRO A 191 -10.49 -17.84 -6.55
N GLY A 192 -9.16 -17.85 -6.68
CA GLY A 192 -8.37 -16.69 -7.08
C GLY A 192 -8.24 -15.58 -6.04
N LYS A 193 -8.74 -15.80 -4.81
CA LYS A 193 -8.65 -14.83 -3.70
C LYS A 193 -7.55 -15.15 -2.69
N PHE A 194 -6.97 -16.34 -2.75
CA PHE A 194 -5.83 -16.68 -1.90
C PHE A 194 -4.55 -16.02 -2.41
N LYS A 195 -3.79 -15.42 -1.49
CA LYS A 195 -2.45 -14.86 -1.73
C LYS A 195 -1.58 -15.07 -0.50
N ASP A 196 -0.43 -15.65 -0.70
CA ASP A 196 0.57 -15.87 0.34
C ASP A 196 1.67 -14.81 0.25
N TYR A 197 1.54 -13.79 1.10
CA TYR A 197 2.56 -12.76 1.28
C TYR A 197 3.48 -13.05 2.48
N ILE A 198 3.37 -14.21 3.14
CA ILE A 198 4.34 -14.65 4.15
C ILE A 198 5.52 -15.30 3.45
N SER A 199 5.27 -16.27 2.58
CA SER A 199 6.32 -16.95 1.81
C SER A 199 6.91 -16.05 0.72
N SER A 200 6.09 -15.16 0.13
CA SER A 200 6.50 -14.22 -0.91
C SER A 200 6.08 -12.78 -0.55
N PRO A 201 6.85 -12.08 0.30
CA PRO A 201 6.54 -10.73 0.75
C PRO A 201 6.42 -9.74 -0.41
N LYS A 202 5.57 -8.73 -0.25
CA LYS A 202 5.50 -7.63 -1.20
C LYS A 202 6.82 -6.83 -1.22
N ILE A 203 7.01 -6.02 -2.27
CA ILE A 203 8.19 -5.15 -2.42
C ILE A 203 8.39 -4.24 -1.20
N ASN A 204 7.31 -3.79 -0.57
CA ASN A 204 7.33 -3.00 0.66
C ASN A 204 7.44 -3.86 1.93
N LYS A 205 7.89 -5.11 1.82
CA LYS A 205 8.05 -6.08 2.92
C LYS A 205 6.77 -6.44 3.69
N TYR A 206 5.60 -6.10 3.14
CA TYR A 206 4.32 -6.50 3.72
C TYR A 206 4.16 -8.02 3.69
N GLN A 207 3.80 -8.59 4.85
CA GLN A 207 3.56 -10.03 5.03
C GLN A 207 2.17 -10.27 5.63
N SER A 208 1.43 -11.20 5.06
CA SER A 208 0.13 -11.71 5.55
C SER A 208 -0.36 -12.80 4.61
N LEU A 209 -1.10 -13.77 5.09
CA LEU A 209 -1.95 -14.61 4.24
C LEU A 209 -3.26 -13.87 3.97
N HIS A 210 -3.66 -13.80 2.72
CA HIS A 210 -4.95 -13.24 2.33
C HIS A 210 -5.80 -14.37 1.75
N THR A 211 -7.02 -14.49 2.22
CA THR A 211 -7.99 -15.40 1.63
C THR A 211 -9.39 -14.80 1.68
N ALA A 212 -10.32 -15.39 0.94
CA ALA A 212 -11.73 -15.09 1.06
C ALA A 212 -12.52 -16.39 1.07
N ILE A 213 -13.50 -16.47 1.96
CA ILE A 213 -14.36 -17.62 2.15
C ILE A 213 -15.82 -17.23 2.01
N ILE A 214 -16.68 -18.20 1.70
CA ILE A 214 -18.12 -18.06 1.92
C ILE A 214 -18.39 -18.44 3.37
N GLY A 215 -18.53 -17.42 4.21
CA GLY A 215 -18.64 -17.58 5.65
C GLY A 215 -20.01 -18.08 6.14
N PRO A 216 -20.24 -18.05 7.47
CA PRO A 216 -21.54 -18.39 8.05
C PRO A 216 -22.67 -17.72 7.27
N ASN A 217 -23.48 -17.10 7.35
CA ASN A 217 -24.53 -16.36 6.66
C ASN A 217 -24.44 -16.32 5.11
N LYS A 218 -23.70 -17.24 4.46
CA LYS A 218 -23.46 -17.30 3.00
C LYS A 218 -22.94 -15.99 2.39
N ARG A 219 -22.32 -15.12 3.22
CA ARG A 219 -21.69 -13.86 2.76
C ARG A 219 -20.20 -14.05 2.51
N PRO A 220 -19.63 -13.38 1.50
CA PRO A 220 -18.19 -13.41 1.25
C PRO A 220 -17.43 -12.66 2.37
N ILE A 221 -16.40 -13.31 2.93
CA ILE A 221 -15.57 -12.79 4.01
C ILE A 221 -14.12 -12.76 3.53
N GLU A 222 -13.50 -11.58 3.56
CA GLU A 222 -12.06 -11.42 3.34
C GLU A 222 -11.31 -11.61 4.67
N ILE A 223 -10.31 -12.47 4.71
CA ILE A 223 -9.51 -12.74 5.91
C ILE A 223 -8.05 -12.42 5.65
N GLN A 224 -7.44 -11.66 6.55
CA GLN A 224 -6.00 -11.42 6.61
C GLN A 224 -5.45 -12.10 7.85
N ILE A 225 -4.50 -13.02 7.68
CA ILE A 225 -3.88 -13.79 8.77
C ILE A 225 -2.41 -13.42 8.83
N ARG A 226 -1.92 -13.03 10.00
CA ARG A 226 -0.54 -12.61 10.19
C ARG A 226 -0.13 -12.65 11.66
N THR A 227 1.18 -12.64 11.93
CA THR A 227 1.70 -12.55 13.30
C THR A 227 1.65 -11.09 13.81
N MET A 228 1.86 -10.90 15.13
CA MET A 228 1.91 -9.56 15.72
C MET A 228 3.03 -8.69 15.12
N PRO A 229 4.29 -9.17 14.93
CA PRO A 229 5.33 -8.39 14.26
C PRO A 229 4.95 -7.98 12.83
N MET A 230 4.34 -8.90 12.05
CA MET A 230 3.83 -8.59 10.70
C MET A 230 2.72 -7.54 10.75
N HIS A 231 1.88 -7.57 11.78
CA HIS A 231 0.82 -6.59 11.99
C HIS A 231 1.40 -5.20 12.27
N GLU A 232 2.32 -5.09 13.21
CA GLU A 232 2.97 -3.82 13.53
C GLU A 232 3.67 -3.24 12.29
N PHE A 233 4.41 -4.08 11.56
CA PHE A 233 5.04 -3.65 10.31
C PHE A 233 4.01 -3.18 9.27
N ALA A 234 2.90 -3.90 9.11
CA ALA A 234 1.86 -3.52 8.15
C ALA A 234 1.11 -2.23 8.53
N GLU A 235 1.08 -1.82 9.80
CA GLU A 235 0.43 -0.58 10.25
C GLU A 235 1.35 0.64 10.11
N ILE A 236 2.59 0.55 10.59
CA ILE A 236 3.51 1.69 10.71
C ILE A 236 4.79 1.55 9.86
N GLY A 237 4.92 0.45 9.10
CA GLY A 237 6.01 0.24 8.16
C GLY A 237 7.38 0.28 8.81
N VAL A 238 8.29 0.94 8.13
CA VAL A 238 9.69 1.11 8.59
C VAL A 238 9.81 1.69 9.99
N ALA A 239 8.86 2.51 10.41
CA ALA A 239 8.86 3.09 11.76
C ALA A 239 8.72 2.02 12.88
N SER A 240 8.23 0.80 12.58
CA SER A 240 8.19 -0.30 13.55
C SER A 240 9.57 -0.74 14.01
N HIS A 241 10.57 -0.69 13.12
CA HIS A 241 11.95 -1.06 13.47
C HIS A 241 12.58 -0.15 14.53
N TRP A 242 12.09 1.09 14.67
CA TRP A 242 12.62 2.03 15.67
C TRP A 242 12.11 1.77 17.07
N LYS A 243 11.01 1.05 17.22
CA LYS A 243 10.46 0.68 18.51
C LYS A 243 11.35 -0.34 19.25
N TYR A 244 12.15 -1.12 18.51
CA TYR A 244 12.89 -2.26 19.04
C TYR A 244 14.42 -2.14 18.97
N LYS A 245 14.99 -1.12 18.28
CA LYS A 245 16.45 -0.97 18.18
C LYS A 245 16.94 0.19 19.03
N SER A 246 17.84 -0.11 19.98
CA SER A 246 18.60 0.91 20.72
C SER A 246 19.47 1.74 19.78
N SER A 247 19.75 2.99 20.16
CA SER A 247 20.39 4.05 19.38
C SER A 247 21.73 3.68 18.71
N GLU A 248 22.47 2.71 19.23
CA GLU A 248 23.80 2.32 18.72
C GLU A 248 23.76 1.45 17.45
N LYS A 249 22.69 0.68 17.21
CA LYS A 249 22.50 -0.11 15.97
C LYS A 249 21.82 0.67 14.85
N PHE A 250 21.50 1.92 15.08
CA PHE A 250 20.76 2.76 14.15
C PHE A 250 21.58 3.15 12.89
N ASN A 251 22.90 3.33 13.03
CA ASN A 251 23.79 3.66 11.92
C ASN A 251 24.01 2.53 10.91
N SER A 252 23.50 1.32 11.19
CA SER A 252 23.60 0.16 10.31
C SER A 252 22.31 -0.17 9.53
N LEU A 253 21.26 0.65 9.63
CA LEU A 253 20.14 0.62 8.68
C LEU A 253 20.63 1.18 7.34
N THR A 254 21.49 0.38 6.73
CA THR A 254 22.10 0.69 5.46
C THR A 254 21.05 0.66 4.36
N TRP A 255 21.15 1.57 3.43
CA TRP A 255 20.55 1.69 2.12
C TRP A 255 20.23 0.36 1.42
N LYS A 256 20.94 -0.72 1.76
CA LYS A 256 20.74 -2.08 1.24
C LYS A 256 19.34 -2.64 1.44
N GLU A 257 18.56 -2.07 2.35
CA GLU A 257 17.19 -2.53 2.62
C GLU A 257 16.13 -1.83 1.75
N TYR A 258 16.52 -0.78 1.00
CA TYR A 258 15.61 0.05 0.19
C TYR A 258 16.10 0.19 -1.25
N ASP A 259 16.22 -0.94 -1.96
CA ASP A 259 16.69 -0.97 -3.36
C ASP A 259 15.87 -0.02 -4.25
N TRP A 260 14.56 0.08 -4.03
CA TRP A 260 13.72 1.02 -4.77
C TRP A 260 14.17 2.49 -4.64
N LEU A 261 14.73 2.88 -3.50
CA LEU A 261 15.20 4.25 -3.28
C LEU A 261 16.53 4.50 -4.04
N LYS A 262 17.37 3.47 -4.15
CA LYS A 262 18.58 3.55 -5.00
C LYS A 262 18.21 3.69 -6.47
N ASP A 263 17.25 2.86 -6.93
CA ASP A 263 16.75 2.93 -8.30
C ASP A 263 16.23 4.34 -8.62
N LEU A 264 15.48 4.96 -7.69
CA LEU A 264 15.00 6.33 -7.85
C LEU A 264 16.12 7.37 -7.87
N VAL A 265 17.15 7.22 -7.03
CA VAL A 265 18.30 8.12 -7.02
C VAL A 265 19.07 8.02 -8.34
N GLU A 266 19.33 6.82 -8.85
CA GLU A 266 19.98 6.62 -10.14
C GLU A 266 19.21 7.26 -11.30
N ILE A 267 17.88 7.13 -11.30
CA ILE A 267 17.02 7.76 -12.31
C ILE A 267 17.14 9.29 -12.25
N ILE A 268 17.11 9.84 -11.04
CA ILE A 268 17.21 11.29 -10.81
C ILE A 268 18.60 11.83 -11.18
N GLU A 269 19.66 11.07 -10.96
CA GLU A 269 21.02 11.48 -11.28
C GLU A 269 21.35 11.37 -12.78
N LYS A 270 20.78 10.38 -13.47
CA LYS A 270 20.99 10.15 -14.91
C LYS A 270 20.16 11.05 -15.82
N ASN A 271 19.09 11.67 -15.32
CA ASN A 271 18.17 12.49 -16.11
C ASN A 271 18.24 13.95 -15.69
N GLU A 272 18.63 14.83 -16.62
CA GLU A 272 18.71 16.28 -16.40
C GLU A 272 17.34 16.97 -16.50
N ASN A 273 16.38 16.41 -17.27
CA ASN A 273 15.06 17.01 -17.46
C ASN A 273 14.11 16.69 -16.31
N PRO A 274 13.64 17.71 -15.55
CA PRO A 274 12.78 17.54 -14.37
C PRO A 274 11.45 16.83 -14.64
N GLU A 275 10.82 17.04 -15.78
CA GLU A 275 9.51 16.46 -16.12
C GLU A 275 9.64 14.97 -16.43
N HIS A 276 10.67 14.58 -17.17
CA HIS A 276 10.89 13.19 -17.57
C HIS A 276 11.18 12.29 -16.37
N TYR A 277 12.07 12.68 -15.44
CA TYR A 277 12.33 11.85 -14.27
C TYR A 277 11.14 11.81 -13.31
N PHE A 278 10.33 12.87 -13.24
CA PHE A 278 9.17 12.91 -12.36
C PHE A 278 8.09 11.92 -12.81
N GLU A 279 7.75 11.92 -14.11
CA GLU A 279 6.79 10.96 -14.68
C GLU A 279 7.32 9.52 -14.61
N TYR A 280 8.58 9.30 -14.95
CA TYR A 280 9.20 7.98 -14.86
C TYR A 280 9.23 7.45 -13.42
N THR A 281 9.51 8.32 -12.46
CA THR A 281 9.50 7.96 -11.04
C THR A 281 8.09 7.65 -10.54
N LYS A 282 7.07 8.39 -10.99
CA LYS A 282 5.67 8.03 -10.73
C LYS A 282 5.37 6.62 -11.23
N LEU A 283 5.69 6.32 -12.47
CA LEU A 283 5.50 4.98 -13.03
C LEU A 283 6.16 3.90 -12.16
N GLN A 284 7.41 4.09 -11.77
CA GLN A 284 8.15 3.19 -10.89
C GLN A 284 7.52 3.02 -9.50
N MET A 285 6.96 4.09 -8.93
CA MET A 285 6.29 4.02 -7.62
C MET A 285 4.98 3.25 -7.64
N PHE A 286 4.24 3.26 -8.76
CA PHE A 286 2.94 2.60 -8.88
C PHE A 286 3.00 1.18 -9.44
N GLN A 287 4.14 0.74 -9.98
CA GLN A 287 4.23 -0.56 -10.65
C GLN A 287 4.46 -1.72 -9.68
N GLU A 288 3.56 -2.71 -9.75
CA GLU A 288 3.85 -4.08 -9.32
C GLU A 288 4.80 -4.68 -10.37
N ASN A 289 5.88 -5.33 -9.94
CA ASN A 289 6.80 -5.99 -10.87
C ASN A 289 6.33 -7.43 -11.14
N VAL A 290 6.54 -7.90 -12.35
CA VAL A 290 6.50 -9.30 -12.73
C VAL A 290 7.92 -9.78 -13.00
N PHE A 291 8.15 -11.05 -12.73
CA PHE A 291 9.45 -11.68 -12.96
C PHE A 291 9.30 -12.69 -14.08
N CYS A 292 10.09 -12.53 -15.13
CA CYS A 292 10.13 -13.42 -16.28
C CYS A 292 11.47 -14.12 -16.36
N PHE A 293 11.46 -15.39 -16.73
CA PHE A 293 12.69 -16.13 -16.96
C PHE A 293 13.05 -16.10 -18.44
N THR A 294 14.32 -15.87 -18.75
CA THR A 294 14.85 -16.09 -20.09
C THR A 294 14.97 -17.61 -20.35
N PRO A 295 15.01 -18.06 -21.61
CA PRO A 295 15.29 -19.47 -21.93
C PRO A 295 16.60 -20.00 -21.34
N LYS A 296 17.54 -19.11 -21.02
CA LYS A 296 18.81 -19.45 -20.35
C LYS A 296 18.71 -19.46 -18.81
N GLY A 297 17.49 -19.28 -18.25
CA GLY A 297 17.25 -19.30 -16.81
C GLY A 297 17.57 -17.99 -16.06
N SER A 298 17.93 -16.91 -16.76
CA SER A 298 18.15 -15.60 -16.12
C SER A 298 16.81 -14.96 -15.74
N LEU A 299 16.71 -14.42 -14.52
CA LEU A 299 15.53 -13.73 -14.03
C LEU A 299 15.54 -12.26 -14.47
N ILE A 300 14.52 -11.83 -15.18
CA ILE A 300 14.29 -10.45 -15.60
C ILE A 300 13.10 -9.87 -14.83
N LYS A 301 13.32 -8.73 -14.20
CA LYS A 301 12.30 -7.97 -13.48
C LYS A 301 11.68 -6.93 -14.43
N LEU A 302 10.37 -6.97 -14.60
CA LEU A 302 9.61 -6.07 -15.45
C LEU A 302 8.43 -5.45 -14.72
N PRO A 303 7.92 -4.30 -15.19
CA PRO A 303 6.61 -3.80 -14.75
C PRO A 303 5.48 -4.79 -15.02
N LYS A 304 4.43 -4.79 -14.19
CA LYS A 304 3.30 -5.74 -14.32
C LYS A 304 2.59 -5.69 -15.68
N ASP A 305 2.52 -4.52 -16.27
CA ASP A 305 1.86 -4.31 -17.56
C ASP A 305 2.88 -4.22 -18.72
N ALA A 306 4.12 -4.69 -18.50
CA ALA A 306 5.15 -4.74 -19.53
C ALA A 306 4.75 -5.66 -20.67
N THR A 307 5.07 -5.24 -21.87
CA THR A 307 4.84 -5.97 -23.11
C THR A 307 6.00 -6.95 -23.40
N PRO A 308 5.83 -7.92 -24.29
CA PRO A 308 6.94 -8.75 -24.77
C PRO A 308 8.09 -7.95 -25.37
N ILE A 309 7.83 -6.79 -25.94
CA ILE A 309 8.87 -5.87 -26.44
C ILE A 309 9.71 -5.33 -25.30
N ASP A 310 9.06 -4.91 -24.19
CA ASP A 310 9.80 -4.45 -23.00
C ASP A 310 10.69 -5.57 -22.42
N PHE A 311 10.20 -6.83 -22.47
CA PHE A 311 11.03 -8.00 -22.10
C PHE A 311 12.24 -8.17 -23.02
N ALA A 312 12.04 -8.05 -24.32
CA ALA A 312 13.11 -8.18 -25.30
C ALA A 312 14.21 -7.12 -25.08
N TYR A 313 13.82 -5.85 -24.86
CA TYR A 313 14.76 -4.77 -24.51
C TYR A 313 15.44 -4.98 -23.16
N ALA A 314 14.73 -5.49 -22.15
CA ALA A 314 15.30 -5.78 -20.84
C ALA A 314 16.32 -6.94 -20.86
N VAL A 315 16.19 -7.86 -21.81
CA VAL A 315 17.20 -8.92 -22.05
C VAL A 315 18.44 -8.34 -22.72
N HIS A 316 18.29 -7.64 -23.83
CA HIS A 316 19.36 -6.95 -24.55
C HIS A 316 18.79 -6.04 -25.65
N THR A 317 19.34 -4.83 -25.80
CA THR A 317 18.91 -3.85 -26.81
C THR A 317 18.82 -4.44 -28.23
N LYS A 318 19.83 -5.22 -28.66
CA LYS A 318 19.79 -5.86 -29.98
C LYS A 318 18.61 -6.83 -30.14
N ILE A 319 18.17 -7.50 -29.08
CA ILE A 319 17.02 -8.39 -29.14
C ILE A 319 15.74 -7.55 -29.26
N GLY A 320 15.64 -6.46 -28.53
CA GLY A 320 14.54 -5.52 -28.65
C GLY A 320 14.41 -4.93 -30.06
N ASP A 321 15.50 -4.50 -30.65
CA ASP A 321 15.56 -3.92 -32.01
C ASP A 321 15.19 -4.92 -33.11
N THR A 322 15.37 -6.22 -32.86
CA THR A 322 15.07 -7.29 -33.84
C THR A 322 13.75 -8.01 -33.56
N ALA A 323 13.01 -7.63 -32.51
CA ALA A 323 11.72 -8.24 -32.18
C ALA A 323 10.66 -7.85 -33.23
N ILE A 324 10.15 -8.85 -33.97
CA ILE A 324 9.16 -8.66 -35.04
C ILE A 324 7.74 -8.96 -34.54
N GLY A 325 7.61 -9.68 -33.42
CA GLY A 325 6.34 -10.07 -32.81
C GLY A 325 6.52 -11.19 -31.78
N CYS A 326 5.44 -11.56 -31.13
CA CYS A 326 5.38 -12.64 -30.14
C CYS A 326 4.04 -13.38 -30.25
#